data_47cf6bd4adc119eb2c5ed8072a33db65
#
_entry.id   47cf6bd4adc119eb2c5ed8072a33db65
#
_cell.length_a   1.000
_cell.length_b   1.000
_cell.length_c   1.000
_cell.angle_alpha   90.00
_cell.angle_beta   90.00
_cell.angle_gamma   90.00
#
_symmetry.space_group_name_H-M   'P 1'
#
loop_
_entity.id
_entity.type
_entity.pdbx_description
1 polymer ?
#
loop_
_entity_poly.entity_id
_entity_poly.type
_entity_poly.pdbx_seq_one_letter_code
_entity_poly.pdbx_strand_id
1 'polypeptide(L)'
;MNTDITKQMEMVLYRTEDDNVTVSALIKDETIWITQKAMAELFGVQTPAISKHLKNIFEQGELREEVVVSKMEIPTPHGAIPGKTAAEIVYNQADHTKENMGLTTWKNAPDGRILKSDTPIAKNYLDEKQIRQLERAVTGYFDYIEDLIERENVFTMEEFSKSVNEFLEFRRYDILKDNGRISHKQALEKAYQEYDIFNKTQPIESDFDKIVKGLTKKI
;
A
#
# COMPACT_ATOMS: atom_id res chain seq x y z
N MET A 1 -36.10 1.99 22.61
CA MET A 1 -35.75 1.13 21.48
C MET A 1 -34.81 1.93 20.60
N ASN A 2 -33.51 1.77 20.82
CA ASN A 2 -32.47 2.35 19.97
C ASN A 2 -32.31 1.37 18.80
N THR A 3 -32.79 1.77 17.64
CA THR A 3 -32.51 1.08 16.38
C THR A 3 -31.14 1.56 15.94
N ASP A 4 -30.10 0.84 16.33
CA ASP A 4 -28.77 0.97 15.74
C ASP A 4 -28.89 0.53 14.28
N ILE A 5 -29.05 1.50 13.37
CA ILE A 5 -28.96 1.26 11.95
C ILE A 5 -27.47 1.07 11.66
N THR A 6 -27.05 -0.17 11.70
CA THR A 6 -25.74 -0.58 11.20
C THR A 6 -25.66 -0.15 9.75
N LYS A 7 -24.85 0.88 9.46
CA LYS A 7 -24.66 1.41 8.09
C LYS A 7 -24.03 0.30 7.25
N GLN A 8 -24.85 -0.38 6.48
CA GLN A 8 -24.37 -1.40 5.53
C GLN A 8 -23.64 -0.71 4.37
N MET A 9 -22.41 -1.12 4.13
CA MET A 9 -21.70 -0.83 2.90
C MET A 9 -21.79 -2.05 2.01
N GLU A 10 -22.17 -1.84 0.78
CA GLU A 10 -22.33 -2.89 -0.24
C GLU A 10 -21.21 -2.75 -1.27
N MET A 11 -20.43 -3.80 -1.50
CA MET A 11 -19.43 -3.82 -2.57
C MET A 11 -20.08 -4.34 -3.83
N VAL A 12 -19.97 -3.58 -4.91
CA VAL A 12 -20.55 -3.93 -6.21
C VAL A 12 -19.46 -3.93 -7.26
N LEU A 13 -19.48 -4.98 -8.09
CA LEU A 13 -18.67 -5.01 -9.30
C LEU A 13 -19.43 -4.36 -10.44
N TYR A 14 -18.93 -3.25 -10.95
CA TYR A 14 -19.46 -2.62 -12.15
C TYR A 14 -18.69 -3.11 -13.37
N ARG A 15 -19.41 -3.63 -14.37
CA ARG A 15 -18.85 -4.02 -15.68
C ARG A 15 -19.34 -3.06 -16.75
N THR A 16 -18.44 -2.69 -17.66
CA THR A 16 -18.85 -1.92 -18.86
C THR A 16 -19.68 -2.81 -19.79
N GLU A 17 -20.50 -2.20 -20.61
CA GLU A 17 -21.38 -2.92 -21.57
C GLU A 17 -20.61 -3.88 -22.49
N ASP A 18 -19.35 -3.61 -22.75
CA ASP A 18 -18.47 -4.44 -23.59
C ASP A 18 -17.72 -5.53 -22.79
N ASP A 19 -18.02 -5.72 -21.50
CA ASP A 19 -17.35 -6.67 -20.57
C ASP A 19 -15.82 -6.52 -20.46
N ASN A 20 -15.25 -5.44 -20.99
CA ASN A 20 -13.81 -5.23 -21.07
C ASN A 20 -13.18 -4.63 -19.82
N VAL A 21 -13.99 -3.99 -18.98
CA VAL A 21 -13.52 -3.36 -17.74
C VAL A 21 -14.44 -3.72 -16.59
N THR A 22 -13.86 -4.23 -15.52
CA THR A 22 -14.56 -4.51 -14.25
C THR A 22 -13.93 -3.66 -13.15
N VAL A 23 -14.73 -2.87 -12.44
CA VAL A 23 -14.27 -2.04 -11.34
C VAL A 23 -15.10 -2.28 -10.09
N SER A 24 -14.43 -2.25 -8.93
CA SER A 24 -15.09 -2.36 -7.64
C SER A 24 -15.58 -0.99 -7.17
N ALA A 25 -16.83 -0.89 -6.81
CA ALA A 25 -17.44 0.28 -6.20
C ALA A 25 -18.10 -0.10 -4.86
N LEU A 26 -18.19 0.86 -3.95
CA LEU A 26 -18.86 0.69 -2.65
C LEU A 26 -20.16 1.52 -2.67
N ILE A 27 -21.27 0.90 -2.29
CA ILE A 27 -22.53 1.61 -2.08
C ILE A 27 -22.71 1.85 -0.58
N LYS A 28 -22.92 3.08 -0.21
CA LYS A 28 -23.20 3.50 1.16
C LYS A 28 -24.10 4.72 1.18
N ASP A 29 -25.14 4.70 1.99
CA ASP A 29 -26.07 5.83 2.17
C ASP A 29 -26.58 6.37 0.82
N GLU A 30 -27.02 5.47 -0.08
CA GLU A 30 -27.48 5.79 -1.45
C GLU A 30 -26.42 6.49 -2.33
N THR A 31 -25.16 6.41 -1.95
CA THR A 31 -24.03 7.01 -2.66
C THR A 31 -23.05 5.94 -3.10
N ILE A 32 -22.53 6.08 -4.32
CA ILE A 32 -21.51 5.18 -4.86
C ILE A 32 -20.12 5.77 -4.58
N TRP A 33 -19.27 4.97 -3.95
CA TRP A 33 -17.87 5.31 -3.68
C TRP A 33 -16.98 4.48 -4.59
N ILE A 34 -16.07 5.14 -5.28
CA ILE A 34 -15.13 4.48 -6.19
C ILE A 34 -13.72 5.03 -5.95
N THR A 35 -12.70 4.17 -6.03
CA THR A 35 -11.32 4.62 -5.88
C THR A 35 -10.84 5.39 -7.11
N GLN A 36 -9.88 6.31 -6.95
CA GLN A 36 -9.28 7.00 -8.10
C GLN A 36 -8.62 6.04 -9.10
N LYS A 37 -8.11 4.90 -8.61
CA LYS A 37 -7.56 3.84 -9.46
C LYS A 37 -8.67 3.19 -10.30
N ALA A 38 -9.77 2.79 -9.68
CA ALA A 38 -10.91 2.21 -10.37
C ALA A 38 -11.55 3.19 -11.37
N MET A 39 -11.63 4.49 -11.03
CA MET A 39 -12.01 5.54 -12.00
C MET A 39 -11.06 5.57 -13.20
N ALA A 40 -9.75 5.49 -12.97
CA ALA A 40 -8.76 5.51 -14.04
C ALA A 40 -8.93 4.31 -14.98
N GLU A 41 -9.17 3.13 -14.44
CA GLU A 41 -9.47 1.91 -15.20
C GLU A 41 -10.80 2.06 -15.98
N LEU A 42 -11.85 2.56 -15.35
CA LEU A 42 -13.17 2.76 -15.96
C LEU A 42 -13.13 3.72 -17.15
N PHE A 43 -12.33 4.80 -17.03
CA PHE A 43 -12.23 5.82 -18.09
C PHE A 43 -11.05 5.60 -19.04
N GLY A 44 -10.30 4.51 -18.91
CA GLY A 44 -9.15 4.20 -19.77
C GLY A 44 -8.00 5.21 -19.67
N VAL A 45 -7.81 5.84 -18.51
CA VAL A 45 -6.78 6.86 -18.26
C VAL A 45 -5.85 6.45 -17.13
N GLN A 46 -4.80 7.23 -16.89
CA GLN A 46 -3.90 7.00 -15.76
C GLN A 46 -4.40 7.69 -14.48
N THR A 47 -4.16 7.09 -13.32
CA THR A 47 -4.56 7.65 -12.01
C THR A 47 -4.15 9.12 -11.80
N PRO A 48 -2.95 9.60 -12.23
CA PRO A 48 -2.60 11.01 -12.14
C PRO A 48 -3.53 11.96 -12.92
N ALA A 49 -4.13 11.48 -14.02
CA ALA A 49 -5.08 12.27 -14.78
C ALA A 49 -6.39 12.47 -14.00
N ILE A 50 -6.88 11.41 -13.32
CA ILE A 50 -8.04 11.50 -12.42
C ILE A 50 -7.74 12.46 -11.26
N SER A 51 -6.59 12.30 -10.59
CA SER A 51 -6.20 13.18 -9.48
C SER A 51 -6.14 14.66 -9.88
N LYS A 52 -5.59 14.95 -11.07
CA LYS A 52 -5.53 16.30 -11.62
C LYS A 52 -6.93 16.85 -11.93
N HIS A 53 -7.80 16.02 -12.49
CA HIS A 53 -9.17 16.43 -12.84
C HIS A 53 -9.97 16.75 -11.57
N LEU A 54 -9.93 15.89 -10.56
CA LEU A 54 -10.57 16.13 -9.27
C LEU A 54 -10.05 17.42 -8.61
N LYS A 55 -8.74 17.64 -8.63
CA LYS A 55 -8.15 18.87 -8.10
C LYS A 55 -8.71 20.10 -8.80
N ASN A 56 -8.85 20.09 -10.11
CA ASN A 56 -9.41 21.21 -10.86
C ASN A 56 -10.88 21.48 -10.46
N ILE A 57 -11.70 20.41 -10.29
CA ILE A 57 -13.10 20.53 -9.83
C ILE A 57 -13.18 21.21 -8.44
N PHE A 58 -12.29 20.84 -7.54
CA PHE A 58 -12.24 21.43 -6.19
C PHE A 58 -11.75 22.88 -6.22
N GLU A 59 -10.73 23.18 -7.00
CA GLU A 59 -10.20 24.55 -7.17
C GLU A 59 -11.21 25.49 -7.84
N GLN A 60 -12.06 24.97 -8.72
CA GLN A 60 -13.14 25.73 -9.36
C GLN A 60 -14.39 25.87 -8.46
N GLY A 61 -14.41 25.19 -7.32
CA GLY A 61 -15.51 25.26 -6.37
C GLY A 61 -16.80 24.54 -6.81
N GLU A 62 -16.71 23.69 -7.85
CA GLU A 62 -17.84 22.89 -8.32
C GLU A 62 -18.27 21.88 -7.26
N LEU A 63 -17.29 21.25 -6.59
CA LEU A 63 -17.52 20.32 -5.49
C LEU A 63 -16.57 20.65 -4.33
N ARG A 64 -17.01 20.35 -3.10
CA ARG A 64 -16.17 20.46 -1.90
C ARG A 64 -15.52 19.12 -1.59
N GLU A 65 -14.20 19.12 -1.49
CA GLU A 65 -13.40 17.90 -1.24
C GLU A 65 -13.89 17.15 0.01
N GLU A 66 -14.17 17.88 1.10
CA GLU A 66 -14.56 17.29 2.39
C GLU A 66 -15.92 16.53 2.33
N VAL A 67 -16.72 16.82 1.29
CA VAL A 67 -18.04 16.18 1.12
C VAL A 67 -17.95 14.96 0.21
N VAL A 68 -17.11 14.99 -0.81
CA VAL A 68 -17.09 13.98 -1.88
C VAL A 68 -15.87 13.06 -1.84
N VAL A 69 -14.84 13.40 -1.06
CA VAL A 69 -13.66 12.56 -0.88
C VAL A 69 -13.63 11.99 0.53
N SER A 70 -13.51 10.68 0.64
CA SER A 70 -13.26 10.00 1.91
C SER A 70 -11.93 9.25 1.84
N LYS A 71 -11.13 9.36 2.89
CA LYS A 71 -10.00 8.47 3.08
C LYS A 71 -10.54 7.18 3.70
N MET A 72 -10.61 6.14 2.89
CA MET A 72 -10.95 4.81 3.36
C MET A 72 -9.64 4.05 3.58
N GLU A 73 -9.37 3.69 4.82
CA GLU A 73 -8.30 2.76 5.13
C GLU A 73 -8.84 1.35 4.88
N ILE A 74 -8.42 0.75 3.77
CA ILE A 74 -8.66 -0.68 3.55
C ILE A 74 -7.69 -1.41 4.48
N PRO A 75 -8.17 -2.25 5.41
CA PRO A 75 -7.28 -3.06 6.20
C PRO A 75 -6.49 -3.97 5.26
N THR A 76 -5.24 -3.64 5.03
CA THR A 76 -4.33 -4.54 4.34
C THR A 76 -3.99 -5.70 5.28
N PRO A 77 -3.78 -6.91 4.75
CA PRO A 77 -3.39 -8.05 5.57
C PRO A 77 -2.04 -7.77 6.26
N HIS A 78 -2.08 -7.16 7.43
CA HIS A 78 -0.88 -6.83 8.20
C HIS A 78 -0.15 -8.06 8.76
N GLY A 79 -0.78 -9.24 8.71
CA GLY A 79 -0.24 -10.49 9.22
C GLY A 79 0.59 -11.31 8.23
N ALA A 80 0.82 -10.83 7.01
CA ALA A 80 1.60 -11.57 6.01
C ALA A 80 3.12 -11.59 6.30
N ILE A 81 3.57 -10.76 7.23
CA ILE A 81 4.94 -10.76 7.75
C ILE A 81 4.86 -11.19 9.21
N PRO A 82 5.63 -12.20 9.67
CA PRO A 82 5.45 -12.80 10.98
C PRO A 82 5.38 -11.79 12.12
N GLY A 83 4.18 -11.57 12.67
CA GLY A 83 3.93 -10.89 13.93
C GLY A 83 4.46 -9.46 14.08
N LYS A 84 4.69 -8.69 13.01
CA LYS A 84 5.22 -7.32 13.09
C LYS A 84 4.45 -6.34 12.22
N THR A 85 4.24 -5.13 12.74
CA THR A 85 3.72 -4.01 11.95
C THR A 85 4.80 -3.46 11.00
N ALA A 86 4.40 -2.72 9.98
CA ALA A 86 5.33 -2.01 9.09
C ALA A 86 6.26 -1.07 9.89
N ALA A 87 5.72 -0.38 10.89
CA ALA A 87 6.50 0.49 11.78
C ALA A 87 7.56 -0.29 12.57
N GLU A 88 7.20 -1.46 13.09
CA GLU A 88 8.15 -2.32 13.81
C GLU A 88 9.24 -2.89 12.91
N ILE A 89 8.93 -3.21 11.65
CA ILE A 89 9.93 -3.65 10.68
C ILE A 89 10.95 -2.55 10.45
N VAL A 90 10.50 -1.34 10.10
CA VAL A 90 11.38 -0.20 9.86
C VAL A 90 12.22 0.10 11.12
N TYR A 91 11.57 0.18 12.29
CA TYR A 91 12.25 0.50 13.55
C TYR A 91 13.33 -0.51 13.92
N ASN A 92 13.10 -1.80 13.71
CA ASN A 92 14.03 -2.86 14.09
C ASN A 92 15.12 -3.10 13.05
N GLN A 93 14.89 -2.79 11.79
CA GLN A 93 15.83 -3.10 10.71
C GLN A 93 16.70 -1.92 10.30
N ALA A 94 16.18 -0.68 10.38
CA ALA A 94 16.94 0.52 10.06
C ALA A 94 18.13 0.68 11.02
N ASP A 95 19.36 0.54 10.50
CA ASP A 95 20.58 0.55 11.28
C ASP A 95 21.75 0.91 10.36
N HIS A 96 22.39 2.06 10.62
CA HIS A 96 23.49 2.58 9.83
C HIS A 96 24.73 1.69 9.83
N THR A 97 24.84 0.76 10.79
CA THR A 97 25.99 -0.18 10.89
C THR A 97 25.82 -1.39 9.97
N LYS A 98 24.61 -1.65 9.49
CA LYS A 98 24.31 -2.75 8.56
C LYS A 98 24.64 -2.34 7.13
N GLU A 99 24.95 -3.34 6.30
CA GLU A 99 25.05 -3.16 4.86
C GLU A 99 23.76 -2.53 4.33
N ASN A 100 23.88 -1.51 3.48
CA ASN A 100 22.76 -0.77 2.92
C ASN A 100 21.76 -0.26 3.99
N MET A 101 22.22 0.02 5.20
CA MET A 101 21.39 0.46 6.31
C MET A 101 20.29 -0.55 6.69
N GLY A 102 20.49 -1.84 6.33
CA GLY A 102 19.52 -2.93 6.50
C GLY A 102 18.47 -3.03 5.41
N LEU A 103 18.50 -2.17 4.37
CA LEU A 103 17.63 -2.28 3.21
C LEU A 103 18.07 -3.41 2.28
N THR A 104 17.11 -4.15 1.77
CA THR A 104 17.30 -5.20 0.75
C THR A 104 17.03 -4.65 -0.66
N THR A 105 16.24 -3.58 -0.75
CA THR A 105 15.96 -2.86 -2.00
C THR A 105 15.68 -1.38 -1.73
N TRP A 106 15.86 -0.52 -2.74
CA TRP A 106 15.56 0.91 -2.71
C TRP A 106 15.35 1.42 -4.14
N LYS A 107 14.92 2.66 -4.29
CA LYS A 107 14.54 3.22 -5.60
C LYS A 107 15.60 3.05 -6.69
N ASN A 108 16.87 3.21 -6.33
CA ASN A 108 18.00 3.15 -7.27
C ASN A 108 18.87 1.89 -7.08
N ALA A 109 18.33 0.82 -6.47
CA ALA A 109 19.04 -0.44 -6.26
C ALA A 109 19.42 -1.12 -7.58
N PRO A 110 20.49 -1.94 -7.63
CA PRO A 110 21.43 -2.19 -6.55
C PRO A 110 22.55 -1.15 -6.45
N ASP A 111 22.90 -0.47 -7.54
CA ASP A 111 24.14 0.32 -7.66
C ASP A 111 23.95 1.79 -7.28
N GLY A 112 22.74 2.29 -7.16
CA GLY A 112 22.46 3.69 -6.88
C GLY A 112 22.33 3.99 -5.40
N ARG A 113 22.45 5.29 -5.04
CA ARG A 113 22.37 5.73 -3.64
C ARG A 113 21.01 5.47 -3.02
N ILE A 114 21.00 5.10 -1.75
CA ILE A 114 19.83 5.08 -0.90
C ILE A 114 19.42 6.53 -0.62
N LEU A 115 18.13 6.82 -0.82
CA LEU A 115 17.54 8.13 -0.53
C LEU A 115 16.84 8.11 0.83
N LYS A 116 16.73 9.29 1.47
CA LYS A 116 15.99 9.43 2.72
C LYS A 116 14.54 8.94 2.61
N SER A 117 13.92 9.11 1.43
CA SER A 117 12.58 8.63 1.11
C SER A 117 12.44 7.10 1.03
N ASP A 118 13.53 6.37 0.87
CA ASP A 118 13.50 4.91 0.80
C ASP A 118 13.42 4.27 2.19
N THR A 119 13.95 4.97 3.21
CA THR A 119 14.14 4.42 4.56
C THR A 119 12.85 4.20 5.38
N PRO A 120 11.73 4.94 5.19
CA PRO A 120 10.50 4.67 5.94
C PRO A 120 9.64 3.55 5.33
N ILE A 121 10.07 2.96 4.22
CA ILE A 121 9.28 1.99 3.47
C ILE A 121 9.60 0.58 3.99
N ALA A 122 8.71 -0.02 4.77
CA ALA A 122 8.91 -1.33 5.37
C ALA A 122 9.24 -2.44 4.35
N LYS A 123 8.62 -2.40 3.16
CA LYS A 123 8.89 -3.33 2.06
C LYS A 123 10.37 -3.39 1.69
N ASN A 124 11.08 -2.28 1.81
CA ASN A 124 12.48 -2.17 1.43
C ASN A 124 13.43 -2.96 2.36
N TYR A 125 12.94 -3.40 3.51
CA TYR A 125 13.70 -4.20 4.48
C TYR A 125 13.37 -5.69 4.44
N LEU A 126 12.46 -6.12 3.56
CA LEU A 126 12.03 -7.51 3.47
C LEU A 126 12.98 -8.30 2.57
N ASP A 127 13.27 -9.53 2.98
CA ASP A 127 13.97 -10.47 2.11
C ASP A 127 13.03 -11.00 1.01
N GLU A 128 13.62 -11.63 -0.01
CA GLU A 128 12.90 -12.15 -1.17
C GLU A 128 11.82 -13.20 -0.78
N LYS A 129 12.09 -14.00 0.26
CA LYS A 129 11.12 -14.98 0.76
C LYS A 129 9.92 -14.28 1.39
N GLN A 130 10.16 -13.24 2.19
CA GLN A 130 9.12 -12.44 2.83
C GLN A 130 8.28 -11.69 1.79
N ILE A 131 8.93 -11.12 0.75
CA ILE A 131 8.22 -10.46 -0.36
C ILE A 131 7.32 -11.46 -1.07
N ARG A 132 7.82 -12.64 -1.44
CA ARG A 132 7.01 -13.69 -2.08
C ARG A 132 5.86 -14.18 -1.20
N GLN A 133 6.06 -14.26 0.11
CA GLN A 133 4.99 -14.62 1.04
C GLN A 133 3.90 -13.54 1.08
N LEU A 134 4.30 -12.26 1.14
CA LEU A 134 3.38 -11.14 1.11
C LEU A 134 2.55 -11.11 -0.20
N GLU A 135 3.22 -11.25 -1.34
CA GLU A 135 2.57 -11.29 -2.66
C GLU A 135 1.53 -12.42 -2.74
N ARG A 136 1.91 -13.63 -2.31
CA ARG A 136 0.98 -14.78 -2.28
C ARG A 136 -0.19 -14.59 -1.33
N ALA A 137 0.03 -13.93 -0.19
CA ALA A 137 -1.04 -13.64 0.75
C ALA A 137 -2.02 -12.63 0.19
N VAL A 138 -1.51 -11.55 -0.43
CA VAL A 138 -2.33 -10.50 -1.04
C VAL A 138 -3.12 -11.06 -2.24
N THR A 139 -2.46 -11.74 -3.18
CA THR A 139 -3.13 -12.34 -4.34
C THR A 139 -4.19 -13.35 -3.91
N GLY A 140 -3.85 -14.28 -3.02
CA GLY A 140 -4.81 -15.28 -2.56
C GLY A 140 -5.97 -14.70 -1.75
N TYR A 141 -5.79 -13.54 -1.10
CA TYR A 141 -6.91 -12.85 -0.45
C TYR A 141 -7.84 -12.19 -1.48
N PHE A 142 -7.29 -11.58 -2.52
CA PHE A 142 -8.12 -11.03 -3.60
C PHE A 142 -8.91 -12.12 -4.32
N ASP A 143 -8.28 -13.25 -4.68
CA ASP A 143 -8.97 -14.40 -5.27
C ASP A 143 -10.12 -14.89 -4.34
N TYR A 144 -9.88 -14.94 -3.03
CA TYR A 144 -10.90 -15.32 -2.04
C TYR A 144 -12.07 -14.34 -1.98
N ILE A 145 -11.81 -13.04 -2.02
CA ILE A 145 -12.86 -12.00 -2.00
C ILE A 145 -13.64 -12.00 -3.32
N GLU A 146 -12.97 -12.16 -4.45
CA GLU A 146 -13.63 -12.27 -5.76
C GLU A 146 -14.60 -13.45 -5.79
N ASP A 147 -14.18 -14.64 -5.32
CA ASP A 147 -15.07 -15.82 -5.22
C ASP A 147 -16.29 -15.56 -4.31
N LEU A 148 -16.11 -14.84 -3.21
CA LEU A 148 -17.21 -14.48 -2.33
C LEU A 148 -18.20 -13.50 -2.98
N ILE A 149 -17.69 -12.52 -3.73
CA ILE A 149 -18.52 -11.53 -4.44
C ILE A 149 -19.28 -12.22 -5.60
N GLU A 150 -18.62 -13.11 -6.36
CA GLU A 150 -19.27 -13.86 -7.45
C GLU A 150 -20.41 -14.74 -6.95
N ARG A 151 -20.38 -15.18 -5.70
CA ARG A 151 -21.47 -15.90 -5.04
C ARG A 151 -22.55 -15.00 -4.45
N GLU A 152 -22.58 -13.74 -4.86
CA GLU A 152 -23.57 -12.74 -4.40
C GLU A 152 -23.57 -12.50 -2.89
N ASN A 153 -22.41 -12.65 -2.23
CA ASN A 153 -22.30 -12.29 -0.84
C ASN A 153 -22.12 -10.77 -0.69
N VAL A 154 -22.97 -10.17 0.09
CA VAL A 154 -22.88 -8.76 0.47
C VAL A 154 -22.09 -8.66 1.77
N PHE A 155 -21.08 -7.79 1.82
CA PHE A 155 -20.26 -7.59 3.01
C PHE A 155 -20.49 -6.22 3.62
N THR A 156 -20.64 -6.18 4.93
CA THR A 156 -20.37 -4.97 5.69
C THR A 156 -18.85 -4.76 5.81
N MET A 157 -18.42 -3.53 6.11
CA MET A 157 -16.98 -3.27 6.35
C MET A 157 -16.42 -4.03 7.54
N GLU A 158 -17.27 -4.35 8.52
CA GLU A 158 -16.88 -5.18 9.66
C GLU A 158 -16.63 -6.63 9.22
N GLU A 159 -17.54 -7.20 8.44
CA GLU A 159 -17.39 -8.55 7.88
C GLU A 159 -16.18 -8.64 6.94
N PHE A 160 -15.95 -7.61 6.12
CA PHE A 160 -14.76 -7.52 5.28
C PHE A 160 -13.48 -7.49 6.11
N SER A 161 -13.43 -6.68 7.17
CA SER A 161 -12.29 -6.65 8.08
C SER A 161 -12.07 -7.99 8.78
N LYS A 162 -13.14 -8.66 9.16
CA LYS A 162 -13.10 -9.99 9.77
C LYS A 162 -12.63 -11.06 8.80
N SER A 163 -13.07 -11.01 7.54
CA SER A 163 -12.69 -11.96 6.49
C SER A 163 -11.17 -11.93 6.20
N VAL A 164 -10.50 -10.78 6.36
CA VAL A 164 -9.04 -10.68 6.26
C VAL A 164 -8.37 -11.57 7.32
N ASN A 165 -8.81 -11.46 8.56
CA ASN A 165 -8.26 -12.25 9.66
C ASN A 165 -8.57 -13.75 9.48
N GLU A 166 -9.80 -14.09 9.11
CA GLU A 166 -10.21 -15.47 8.85
C GLU A 166 -9.39 -16.10 7.72
N PHE A 167 -9.16 -15.37 6.64
CA PHE A 167 -8.31 -15.83 5.55
C PHE A 167 -6.86 -16.06 5.99
N LEU A 168 -6.29 -15.14 6.77
CA LEU A 168 -4.92 -15.26 7.26
C LEU A 168 -4.79 -16.45 8.24
N GLU A 169 -5.77 -16.65 9.14
CA GLU A 169 -5.83 -17.81 10.04
C GLU A 169 -5.93 -19.12 9.27
N PHE A 170 -6.82 -19.20 8.30
CA PHE A 170 -6.94 -20.36 7.41
C PHE A 170 -5.63 -20.69 6.70
N ARG A 171 -4.90 -19.68 6.27
CA ARG A 171 -3.59 -19.81 5.61
C ARG A 171 -2.45 -20.02 6.62
N ARG A 172 -2.75 -20.06 7.93
CA ARG A 172 -1.79 -20.22 9.03
C ARG A 172 -0.71 -19.14 9.07
N TYR A 173 -1.09 -17.91 8.74
CA TYR A 173 -0.24 -16.75 8.96
C TYR A 173 -0.41 -16.26 10.40
N ASP A 174 0.68 -15.76 10.99
CA ASP A 174 0.62 -15.11 12.29
C ASP A 174 -0.13 -13.76 12.17
N ILE A 175 -1.24 -13.64 12.87
CA ILE A 175 -2.01 -12.40 12.90
C ILE A 175 -1.53 -11.54 14.06
N LEU A 176 -1.37 -10.24 13.77
CA LEU A 176 -1.14 -9.24 14.80
C LEU A 176 -2.40 -9.13 15.68
N LYS A 177 -2.23 -9.33 16.99
CA LYS A 177 -3.32 -9.24 17.97
C LYS A 177 -3.58 -7.81 18.43
N ASP A 178 -2.67 -6.89 18.11
CA ASP A 178 -2.72 -5.48 18.50
C ASP A 178 -2.12 -4.58 17.41
N ASN A 179 -2.15 -3.28 17.62
CA ASN A 179 -1.62 -2.28 16.68
C ASN A 179 -0.09 -2.17 16.68
N GLY A 180 0.61 -3.10 17.36
CA GLY A 180 2.06 -3.07 17.53
C GLY A 180 2.50 -2.07 18.61
N ARG A 181 3.78 -2.17 18.99
CA ARG A 181 4.37 -1.36 20.08
C ARG A 181 5.05 -0.10 19.60
N ILE A 182 5.33 0.00 18.30
CA ILE A 182 6.05 1.11 17.68
C ILE A 182 5.09 1.91 16.82
N SER A 183 4.96 3.19 17.11
CA SER A 183 4.18 4.11 16.29
C SER A 183 4.91 4.42 14.97
N HIS A 184 4.15 4.77 13.95
CA HIS A 184 4.72 5.22 12.66
C HIS A 184 5.72 6.37 12.85
N LYS A 185 5.41 7.33 13.74
CA LYS A 185 6.29 8.46 14.04
C LYS A 185 7.64 8.02 14.60
N GLN A 186 7.65 7.09 15.57
CA GLN A 186 8.89 6.57 16.15
C GLN A 186 9.74 5.82 15.11
N ALA A 187 9.10 5.04 14.25
CA ALA A 187 9.80 4.34 13.17
C ALA A 187 10.45 5.31 12.18
N LEU A 188 9.70 6.36 11.79
CA LEU A 188 10.17 7.39 10.88
C LEU A 188 11.35 8.18 11.46
N GLU A 189 11.25 8.62 12.72
CA GLU A 189 12.31 9.35 13.42
C GLU A 189 13.59 8.51 13.48
N LYS A 190 13.47 7.24 13.87
CA LYS A 190 14.64 6.35 13.91
C LYS A 190 15.24 6.15 12.53
N ALA A 191 14.45 5.82 11.52
CA ALA A 191 14.95 5.59 10.17
C ALA A 191 15.70 6.82 9.61
N TYR A 192 15.21 8.02 9.91
CA TYR A 192 15.88 9.26 9.49
C TYR A 192 17.16 9.54 10.26
N GLN A 193 17.21 9.28 11.58
CA GLN A 193 18.43 9.40 12.35
C GLN A 193 19.51 8.45 11.85
N GLU A 194 19.16 7.19 11.61
CA GLU A 194 20.09 6.20 11.06
C GLU A 194 20.57 6.60 9.66
N TYR A 195 19.66 7.12 8.83
CA TYR A 195 20.00 7.60 7.49
C TYR A 195 20.97 8.78 7.53
N ASP A 196 20.76 9.75 8.42
CA ASP A 196 21.62 10.94 8.50
C ASP A 196 23.06 10.60 8.90
N ILE A 197 23.27 9.48 9.61
CA ILE A 197 24.59 8.92 9.90
C ILE A 197 25.12 8.18 8.67
N PHE A 198 24.35 7.24 8.15
CA PHE A 198 24.71 6.40 7.00
C PHE A 198 25.02 7.21 5.74
N ASN A 199 24.25 8.26 5.49
CA ASN A 199 24.43 9.10 4.30
C ASN A 199 25.80 9.80 4.22
N LYS A 200 26.47 9.99 5.35
CA LYS A 200 27.84 10.55 5.40
C LYS A 200 28.90 9.60 4.82
N THR A 201 28.60 8.29 4.83
CA THR A 201 29.51 7.25 4.34
C THR A 201 29.16 6.77 2.94
N GLN A 202 28.00 7.15 2.39
CA GLN A 202 27.63 6.78 1.04
C GLN A 202 28.55 7.45 0.00
N PRO A 203 29.05 6.69 -0.99
CA PRO A 203 29.87 7.27 -2.04
C PRO A 203 29.07 8.33 -2.82
N ILE A 204 29.73 9.44 -3.13
CA ILE A 204 29.16 10.49 -3.98
C ILE A 204 29.54 10.13 -5.44
N GLU A 205 28.57 9.68 -6.21
CA GLU A 205 28.77 9.52 -7.65
C GLU A 205 28.53 10.86 -8.35
N SER A 206 29.56 11.36 -9.02
CA SER A 206 29.40 12.48 -9.95
C SER A 206 28.74 12.02 -11.24
N ASP A 207 28.16 12.97 -12.02
CA ASP A 207 27.62 12.64 -13.33
C ASP A 207 28.70 12.13 -14.29
N PHE A 208 29.98 12.53 -14.08
CA PHE A 208 31.13 12.01 -14.78
C PHE A 208 31.35 10.51 -14.47
N ASP A 209 31.27 10.10 -13.21
CA ASP A 209 31.43 8.69 -12.82
C ASP A 209 30.35 7.79 -13.47
N LYS A 210 29.12 8.30 -13.59
CA LYS A 210 28.02 7.60 -14.28
C LYS A 210 28.30 7.40 -15.76
N ILE A 211 28.85 8.43 -16.42
CA ILE A 211 29.23 8.35 -17.85
C ILE A 211 30.35 7.33 -18.04
N VAL A 212 31.40 7.36 -17.22
CA VAL A 212 32.53 6.43 -17.29
C VAL A 212 32.06 4.98 -17.07
N LYS A 213 31.24 4.72 -16.04
CA LYS A 213 30.64 3.40 -15.80
C LYS A 213 29.77 2.92 -16.97
N GLY A 214 29.04 3.83 -17.61
CA GLY A 214 28.24 3.51 -18.80
C GLY A 214 29.07 3.13 -20.03
N LEU A 215 30.27 3.66 -20.16
CA LEU A 215 31.21 3.31 -21.23
C LEU A 215 31.90 1.97 -20.96
N THR A 216 32.24 1.66 -19.73
CA THR A 216 32.93 0.42 -19.32
C THR A 216 32.00 -0.82 -19.40
N LYS A 217 30.69 -0.66 -19.28
CA LYS A 217 29.72 -1.78 -19.44
C LYS A 217 29.43 -2.14 -20.91
N LYS A 218 29.99 -1.41 -21.88
CA LYS A 218 29.78 -1.66 -23.32
C LYS A 218 30.99 -2.33 -24.02
N ILE A 219 32.03 -2.68 -23.26
CA ILE A 219 33.17 -3.47 -23.67
C ILE A 219 33.07 -4.86 -23.06
#